data_20d95fb1ad9e1814ebbb16ff2b621f00
#
_entry.id   20d95fb1ad9e1814ebbb16ff2b621f00
#
_cell.length_a   1.000
_cell.length_b   1.000
_cell.length_c   1.000
_cell.angle_alpha   90.00
_cell.angle_beta   90.00
_cell.angle_gamma   90.00
#
_symmetry.space_group_name_H-M   'P 1'
#
loop_
_entity.id
_entity.type
_entity.pdbx_description
1 polymer ?
#
loop_
_entity_poly.entity_id
_entity_poly.type
_entity_poly.pdbx_seq_one_letter_code
_entity_poly.pdbx_strand_id
1 'polypeptide(L)'
;MATLNLKNIDKVYDNGFQAVHNFNLDIADKEFIVFVGPSGCGKSTTLRMIAGLEDISAGELYINDRLVNNMPPKDRNIAMVFQSYALYPHMSVYDNLAFGLKLKKIPKNDIDRMVKEAARILEIEELLDRKPKQLSGGQRQRVALGRAIVRKADVFLMDEPLSNLDAKLRIQMRSELIKLHRRMETTTIYVTHDQTEAMTMASRIVVMSKGYVQQIGTPKEIYSKPANKFVASFIGSPAMNFFSGKIENGRFVANDLDVYLPKEHEDVIKKYEGKSVTLGIRPEELRLVDFDKEEFTETAHMKMHVEVSELLGHEYILHGSISGQKAVSKINVDVDKFDESRIEYDIKVDASKITLFDDETEESLF
;
A
#
# COMPACT_ATOMS: atom_id res chain seq x y z
N MET A 1 -12.54 -7.44 20.99
CA MET A 1 -11.49 -6.44 20.73
C MET A 1 -10.20 -7.17 20.44
N ALA A 2 -9.54 -6.87 19.34
CA ALA A 2 -8.31 -7.58 18.99
C ALA A 2 -7.18 -6.61 18.68
N THR A 3 -6.27 -6.45 19.62
CA THR A 3 -5.03 -5.72 19.43
C THR A 3 -3.90 -6.70 19.09
N LEU A 4 -2.93 -6.26 18.28
CA LEU A 4 -1.71 -7.02 18.05
C LEU A 4 -0.49 -6.14 18.38
N ASN A 5 0.52 -6.77 18.97
CA ASN A 5 1.78 -6.11 19.24
C ASN A 5 2.92 -7.01 18.76
N LEU A 6 3.68 -6.51 17.80
CA LEU A 6 4.87 -7.15 17.25
C LEU A 6 6.09 -6.40 17.78
N LYS A 7 6.95 -7.10 18.53
CA LYS A 7 8.14 -6.51 19.17
C LYS A 7 9.40 -7.19 18.68
N ASN A 8 10.23 -6.43 17.96
CA ASN A 8 11.55 -6.87 17.46
C ASN A 8 11.49 -8.23 16.74
N ILE A 9 10.46 -8.42 15.90
CA ILE A 9 10.25 -9.68 15.20
C ILE A 9 11.33 -9.87 14.12
N ASP A 10 12.04 -10.99 14.21
CA ASP A 10 12.98 -11.45 13.19
C ASP A 10 12.55 -12.79 12.61
N LYS A 11 12.84 -12.98 11.32
CA LYS A 11 12.72 -14.26 10.66
C LYS A 11 14.00 -14.61 9.92
N VAL A 12 14.67 -15.66 10.37
CA VAL A 12 15.81 -16.29 9.71
C VAL A 12 15.42 -17.72 9.32
N TYR A 13 15.63 -18.08 8.06
CA TYR A 13 15.40 -19.43 7.56
C TYR A 13 16.64 -20.31 7.77
N ASP A 14 16.49 -21.64 7.70
CA ASP A 14 17.57 -22.62 7.95
C ASP A 14 18.79 -22.44 7.03
N ASN A 15 18.59 -21.86 5.85
CA ASN A 15 19.66 -21.52 4.91
C ASN A 15 20.43 -20.23 5.27
N GLY A 16 20.14 -19.62 6.41
CA GLY A 16 20.74 -18.37 6.88
C GLY A 16 20.14 -17.09 6.28
N PHE A 17 19.16 -17.19 5.36
CA PHE A 17 18.49 -16.02 4.79
C PHE A 17 17.56 -15.37 5.82
N GLN A 18 17.81 -14.10 6.15
CA GLN A 18 16.94 -13.31 7.02
C GLN A 18 15.90 -12.56 6.18
N ALA A 19 14.64 -12.95 6.33
CA ALA A 19 13.53 -12.45 5.54
C ALA A 19 12.80 -11.27 6.19
N VAL A 20 12.93 -11.13 7.52
CA VAL A 20 12.33 -10.03 8.29
C VAL A 20 13.32 -9.60 9.35
N HIS A 21 13.55 -8.29 9.47
CA HIS A 21 14.50 -7.68 10.37
C HIS A 21 13.79 -6.72 11.34
N ASN A 22 13.89 -6.99 12.64
CA ASN A 22 13.48 -6.11 13.72
C ASN A 22 12.12 -5.43 13.48
N PHE A 23 11.11 -6.23 13.09
CA PHE A 23 9.80 -5.71 12.75
C PHE A 23 9.03 -5.33 14.01
N ASN A 24 8.66 -4.05 14.11
CA ASN A 24 7.93 -3.50 15.25
C ASN A 24 6.62 -2.87 14.76
N LEU A 25 5.48 -3.25 15.35
CA LEU A 25 4.18 -2.68 15.01
C LEU A 25 3.16 -2.92 16.11
N ASP A 26 2.50 -1.86 16.55
CA ASP A 26 1.31 -1.91 17.38
C ASP A 26 0.07 -1.72 16.50
N ILE A 27 -0.89 -2.64 16.57
CA ILE A 27 -2.14 -2.61 15.81
C ILE A 27 -3.29 -2.46 16.79
N ALA A 28 -4.07 -1.40 16.62
CA ALA A 28 -5.25 -1.13 17.43
C ALA A 28 -6.43 -2.04 17.06
N ASP A 29 -7.41 -2.15 17.97
CA ASP A 29 -8.66 -2.85 17.69
C ASP A 29 -9.39 -2.22 16.51
N LYS A 30 -9.93 -3.08 15.63
CA LYS A 30 -10.68 -2.69 14.41
C LYS A 30 -9.87 -1.92 13.37
N GLU A 31 -8.56 -1.92 13.46
CA GLU A 31 -7.69 -1.25 12.51
C GLU A 31 -7.52 -2.06 11.21
N PHE A 32 -7.44 -1.37 10.06
CA PHE A 32 -7.13 -1.97 8.77
C PHE A 32 -5.67 -1.63 8.40
N ILE A 33 -4.78 -2.56 8.65
CA ILE A 33 -3.35 -2.41 8.33
C ILE A 33 -3.06 -3.06 6.97
N VAL A 34 -2.31 -2.35 6.13
CA VAL A 34 -1.84 -2.89 4.85
C VAL A 34 -0.32 -2.96 4.84
N PHE A 35 0.23 -4.16 4.61
CA PHE A 35 1.64 -4.35 4.29
C PHE A 35 1.83 -4.26 2.78
N VAL A 36 2.66 -3.33 2.34
CA VAL A 36 2.93 -3.10 0.92
C VAL A 36 4.44 -3.05 0.65
N GLY A 37 4.86 -3.44 -0.55
CA GLY A 37 6.26 -3.43 -0.96
C GLY A 37 6.53 -4.40 -2.11
N PRO A 38 7.73 -4.43 -2.66
CA PRO A 38 8.13 -5.31 -3.75
C PRO A 38 7.97 -6.80 -3.40
N SER A 39 7.95 -7.65 -4.41
CA SER A 39 7.96 -9.11 -4.19
C SER A 39 9.21 -9.54 -3.41
N GLY A 40 9.03 -10.46 -2.47
CA GLY A 40 10.13 -10.99 -1.65
C GLY A 40 10.60 -10.08 -0.49
N CYS A 41 9.93 -8.94 -0.21
CA CYS A 41 10.35 -8.04 0.89
C CYS A 41 9.89 -8.46 2.30
N GLY A 42 9.31 -9.66 2.49
CA GLY A 42 8.97 -10.19 3.81
C GLY A 42 7.49 -10.08 4.22
N LYS A 43 6.59 -9.45 3.44
CA LYS A 43 5.16 -9.24 3.78
C LYS A 43 4.41 -10.52 4.14
N SER A 44 4.37 -11.48 3.20
CA SER A 44 3.67 -12.76 3.41
C SER A 44 4.34 -13.60 4.50
N THR A 45 5.67 -13.50 4.67
CA THR A 45 6.39 -14.13 5.77
C THR A 45 5.91 -13.57 7.10
N THR A 46 5.83 -12.25 7.25
CA THR A 46 5.32 -11.59 8.46
C THR A 46 3.86 -11.98 8.72
N LEU A 47 3.02 -11.97 7.68
CA LEU A 47 1.62 -12.40 7.80
C LEU A 47 1.50 -13.86 8.28
N ARG A 48 2.35 -14.76 7.75
CA ARG A 48 2.38 -16.18 8.15
C ARG A 48 2.89 -16.39 9.57
N MET A 49 3.85 -15.59 10.02
CA MET A 49 4.28 -15.58 11.43
C MET A 49 3.12 -15.17 12.36
N ILE A 50 2.35 -14.14 12.00
CA ILE A 50 1.14 -13.74 12.75
C ILE A 50 0.12 -14.89 12.77
N ALA A 51 -0.04 -15.58 11.63
CA ALA A 51 -0.95 -16.73 11.52
C ALA A 51 -0.47 -17.95 12.33
N GLY A 52 0.80 -18.03 12.71
CA GLY A 52 1.42 -19.23 13.30
C GLY A 52 1.69 -20.34 12.28
N LEU A 53 1.75 -19.99 11.00
CA LEU A 53 2.09 -20.87 9.88
C LEU A 53 3.59 -20.84 9.58
N GLU A 54 4.31 -19.92 10.20
CA GLU A 54 5.76 -19.73 10.11
C GLU A 54 6.26 -19.38 11.50
N ASP A 55 7.37 -19.97 11.90
CA ASP A 55 7.98 -19.73 13.21
C ASP A 55 8.69 -18.37 13.26
N ILE A 56 8.58 -17.68 14.39
CA ILE A 56 9.31 -16.47 14.70
C ILE A 56 10.71 -16.88 15.20
N SER A 57 11.77 -16.31 14.60
CA SER A 57 13.16 -16.64 15.00
C SER A 57 13.61 -15.87 16.23
N ALA A 58 13.18 -14.60 16.38
CA ALA A 58 13.40 -13.77 17.56
C ALA A 58 12.28 -12.73 17.70
N GLY A 59 12.16 -12.12 18.89
CA GLY A 59 11.11 -11.16 19.20
C GLY A 59 9.86 -11.81 19.76
N GLU A 60 8.82 -11.01 19.98
CA GLU A 60 7.60 -11.39 20.67
C GLU A 60 6.37 -10.91 19.92
N LEU A 61 5.41 -11.81 19.70
CA LEU A 61 4.10 -11.51 19.13
C LEU A 61 3.01 -11.68 20.17
N TYR A 62 2.26 -10.61 20.39
CA TYR A 62 1.10 -10.63 21.28
C TYR A 62 -0.20 -10.44 20.49
N ILE A 63 -1.24 -11.17 20.87
CA ILE A 63 -2.63 -10.97 20.45
C ILE A 63 -3.46 -10.83 21.73
N ASN A 64 -4.11 -9.67 21.93
CA ASN A 64 -4.88 -9.36 23.16
C ASN A 64 -4.04 -9.61 24.42
N ASP A 65 -2.87 -9.03 24.54
CA ASP A 65 -1.92 -9.16 25.66
C ASP A 65 -1.41 -10.60 25.93
N ARG A 66 -1.75 -11.55 25.05
CA ARG A 66 -1.30 -12.93 25.15
C ARG A 66 -0.15 -13.18 24.19
N LEU A 67 0.99 -13.62 24.72
CA LEU A 67 2.15 -14.08 23.90
C LEU A 67 1.75 -15.33 23.10
N VAL A 68 1.88 -15.26 21.77
CA VAL A 68 1.40 -16.33 20.87
C VAL A 68 2.51 -17.01 20.06
N ASN A 69 3.78 -16.71 20.30
CA ASN A 69 4.88 -17.27 19.52
C ASN A 69 4.78 -18.78 19.31
N ASN A 70 4.56 -19.53 20.40
CA ASN A 70 4.47 -21.00 20.40
C ASN A 70 3.03 -21.53 20.30
N MET A 71 2.05 -20.65 20.02
CA MET A 71 0.65 -21.05 19.92
C MET A 71 0.33 -21.51 18.51
N PRO A 72 -0.25 -22.72 18.33
CA PRO A 72 -0.60 -23.20 17.00
C PRO A 72 -1.72 -22.35 16.36
N PRO A 73 -1.80 -22.29 15.01
CA PRO A 73 -2.76 -21.44 14.28
C PRO A 73 -4.22 -21.59 14.69
N LYS A 74 -4.64 -22.81 15.05
CA LYS A 74 -6.02 -23.12 15.43
C LYS A 74 -6.47 -22.40 16.71
N ASP A 75 -5.52 -22.07 17.60
CA ASP A 75 -5.77 -21.51 18.93
C ASP A 75 -5.57 -19.99 18.98
N ARG A 76 -5.06 -19.36 17.92
CA ARG A 76 -4.82 -17.90 17.81
C ARG A 76 -6.09 -17.08 17.54
N ASN A 77 -7.27 -17.72 17.35
CA ASN A 77 -8.54 -17.09 16.96
C ASN A 77 -8.45 -16.14 15.76
N ILE A 78 -7.70 -16.53 14.73
CA ILE A 78 -7.52 -15.79 13.49
C ILE A 78 -8.21 -16.49 12.32
N ALA A 79 -8.57 -15.73 11.30
CA ALA A 79 -9.03 -16.24 10.01
C ALA A 79 -8.08 -15.74 8.91
N MET A 80 -7.73 -16.61 7.96
CA MET A 80 -6.82 -16.25 6.88
C MET A 80 -7.44 -16.56 5.51
N VAL A 81 -7.30 -15.60 4.60
CA VAL A 81 -7.60 -15.72 3.17
C VAL A 81 -6.28 -15.79 2.42
N PHE A 82 -6.08 -16.86 1.69
CA PHE A 82 -4.86 -17.10 0.91
C PHE A 82 -4.99 -16.55 -0.51
N GLN A 83 -3.91 -16.22 -1.15
CA GLN A 83 -3.82 -15.78 -2.54
C GLN A 83 -4.51 -16.74 -3.53
N SER A 84 -4.40 -18.05 -3.31
CA SER A 84 -5.04 -19.09 -4.12
C SER A 84 -6.50 -19.38 -3.75
N TYR A 85 -7.08 -18.60 -2.81
CA TYR A 85 -8.40 -18.82 -2.18
C TYR A 85 -8.52 -20.13 -1.38
N ALA A 86 -7.72 -21.16 -1.68
CA ALA A 86 -7.64 -22.45 -0.99
C ALA A 86 -9.02 -23.10 -0.74
N LEU A 87 -9.94 -23.01 -1.72
CA LEU A 87 -11.25 -23.65 -1.63
C LEU A 87 -11.14 -25.17 -1.80
N TYR A 88 -11.96 -25.92 -1.09
CA TYR A 88 -12.07 -27.37 -1.25
C TYR A 88 -12.83 -27.68 -2.54
N PRO A 89 -12.17 -28.21 -3.60
CA PRO A 89 -12.77 -28.27 -4.94
C PRO A 89 -13.92 -29.28 -5.07
N HIS A 90 -13.97 -30.28 -4.21
CA HIS A 90 -14.98 -31.32 -4.19
C HIS A 90 -16.23 -30.93 -3.38
N MET A 91 -16.15 -29.91 -2.53
CA MET A 91 -17.22 -29.42 -1.68
C MET A 91 -18.05 -28.34 -2.40
N SER A 92 -19.34 -28.24 -2.08
CA SER A 92 -20.20 -27.12 -2.44
C SER A 92 -19.72 -25.81 -1.79
N VAL A 93 -20.24 -24.66 -2.22
CA VAL A 93 -20.03 -23.38 -1.54
C VAL A 93 -20.50 -23.47 -0.10
N TYR A 94 -21.71 -23.99 0.14
CA TYR A 94 -22.22 -24.22 1.49
C TYR A 94 -21.26 -25.04 2.35
N ASP A 95 -20.76 -26.17 1.84
CA ASP A 95 -19.86 -27.04 2.58
C ASP A 95 -18.49 -26.37 2.82
N ASN A 96 -17.98 -25.59 1.86
CA ASN A 96 -16.79 -24.77 2.05
C ASN A 96 -16.95 -23.80 3.21
N LEU A 97 -18.08 -23.09 3.31
CA LEU A 97 -18.38 -22.17 4.41
C LEU A 97 -18.56 -22.92 5.74
N ALA A 98 -19.31 -24.03 5.72
CA ALA A 98 -19.64 -24.81 6.91
C ALA A 98 -18.48 -25.63 7.49
N PHE A 99 -17.42 -25.88 6.71
CA PHE A 99 -16.38 -26.85 7.08
C PHE A 99 -15.72 -26.57 8.43
N GLY A 100 -15.28 -25.35 8.67
CA GLY A 100 -14.65 -24.96 9.94
C GLY A 100 -15.60 -25.04 11.14
N LEU A 101 -16.89 -24.78 10.91
CA LEU A 101 -17.94 -24.88 11.94
C LEU A 101 -18.25 -26.34 12.31
N LYS A 102 -18.27 -27.22 11.28
CA LYS A 102 -18.43 -28.68 11.47
C LYS A 102 -17.29 -29.26 12.30
N LEU A 103 -16.03 -28.83 12.04
CA LEU A 103 -14.86 -29.25 12.84
C LEU A 103 -14.95 -28.81 14.31
N LYS A 104 -15.54 -27.64 14.58
CA LYS A 104 -15.81 -27.15 15.94
C LYS A 104 -17.03 -27.80 16.57
N LYS A 105 -17.68 -28.77 15.90
CA LYS A 105 -18.89 -29.49 16.39
C LYS A 105 -20.05 -28.55 16.72
N ILE A 106 -20.21 -27.45 16.01
CA ILE A 106 -21.33 -26.52 16.17
C ILE A 106 -22.62 -27.23 15.71
N PRO A 107 -23.78 -27.03 16.40
CA PRO A 107 -25.05 -27.61 16.01
C PRO A 107 -25.45 -27.25 14.57
N LYS A 108 -26.05 -28.19 13.83
CA LYS A 108 -26.43 -28.05 12.43
C LYS A 108 -27.30 -26.83 12.15
N ASN A 109 -28.25 -26.52 13.02
CA ASN A 109 -29.14 -25.36 12.88
C ASN A 109 -28.36 -24.02 12.97
N ASP A 110 -27.36 -23.96 13.86
CA ASP A 110 -26.50 -22.77 13.99
C ASP A 110 -25.57 -22.63 12.80
N ILE A 111 -25.02 -23.76 12.30
CA ILE A 111 -24.21 -23.75 11.06
C ILE A 111 -25.03 -23.17 9.90
N ASP A 112 -26.26 -23.67 9.69
CA ASP A 112 -27.13 -23.20 8.60
C ASP A 112 -27.40 -21.69 8.70
N ARG A 113 -27.72 -21.22 9.90
CA ARG A 113 -27.92 -19.79 10.17
C ARG A 113 -26.66 -18.96 9.85
N MET A 114 -25.49 -19.37 10.36
CA MET A 114 -24.22 -18.65 10.15
C MET A 114 -23.78 -18.63 8.69
N VAL A 115 -23.95 -19.76 7.99
CA VAL A 115 -23.63 -19.86 6.55
C VAL A 115 -24.54 -18.97 5.72
N LYS A 116 -25.85 -18.97 5.96
CA LYS A 116 -26.82 -18.10 5.26
C LYS A 116 -26.57 -16.62 5.54
N GLU A 117 -26.23 -16.28 6.79
CA GLU A 117 -25.87 -14.91 7.16
C GLU A 117 -24.63 -14.44 6.39
N ALA A 118 -23.56 -15.24 6.35
CA ALA A 118 -22.35 -14.91 5.61
C ALA A 118 -22.62 -14.87 4.09
N ALA A 119 -23.43 -15.78 3.55
CA ALA A 119 -23.81 -15.79 2.15
C ALA A 119 -24.56 -14.52 1.75
N ARG A 120 -25.46 -14.05 2.60
CA ARG A 120 -26.20 -12.77 2.39
C ARG A 120 -25.29 -11.57 2.44
N ILE A 121 -24.33 -11.52 3.40
CA ILE A 121 -23.36 -10.42 3.51
C ILE A 121 -22.54 -10.30 2.23
N LEU A 122 -22.22 -11.44 1.60
CA LEU A 122 -21.34 -11.54 0.41
C LEU A 122 -22.12 -11.62 -0.92
N GLU A 123 -23.45 -11.60 -0.87
CA GLU A 123 -24.33 -11.74 -2.05
C GLU A 123 -24.01 -13.00 -2.88
N ILE A 124 -23.89 -14.15 -2.21
CA ILE A 124 -23.61 -15.46 -2.81
C ILE A 124 -24.66 -16.54 -2.44
N GLU A 125 -25.84 -16.14 -1.97
CA GLU A 125 -26.89 -17.06 -1.53
C GLU A 125 -27.28 -18.05 -2.63
N GLU A 126 -27.42 -17.58 -3.85
CA GLU A 126 -27.76 -18.40 -5.05
C GLU A 126 -26.64 -19.36 -5.49
N LEU A 127 -25.43 -19.21 -4.92
CA LEU A 127 -24.27 -20.01 -5.28
C LEU A 127 -24.02 -21.17 -4.30
N LEU A 128 -24.78 -21.29 -3.20
CA LEU A 128 -24.52 -22.21 -2.09
C LEU A 128 -24.39 -23.68 -2.51
N ASP A 129 -25.13 -24.11 -3.53
CA ASP A 129 -25.10 -25.48 -4.04
C ASP A 129 -24.03 -25.71 -5.12
N ARG A 130 -23.40 -24.65 -5.62
CA ARG A 130 -22.36 -24.75 -6.66
C ARG A 130 -21.03 -25.23 -6.08
N LYS A 131 -20.19 -25.80 -6.98
CA LYS A 131 -18.80 -26.17 -6.66
C LYS A 131 -17.83 -25.09 -7.17
N PRO A 132 -16.62 -24.98 -6.61
CA PRO A 132 -15.63 -23.96 -6.99
C PRO A 132 -15.33 -23.87 -8.51
N LYS A 133 -15.37 -25.01 -9.22
CA LYS A 133 -15.17 -25.04 -10.69
C LYS A 133 -16.25 -24.31 -11.50
N GLN A 134 -17.41 -24.08 -10.90
CA GLN A 134 -18.58 -23.42 -11.54
C GLN A 134 -18.64 -21.92 -11.22
N LEU A 135 -17.62 -21.38 -10.53
CA LEU A 135 -17.59 -20.01 -10.03
C LEU A 135 -16.59 -19.16 -10.84
N SER A 136 -16.93 -17.88 -11.04
CA SER A 136 -15.98 -16.87 -11.51
C SER A 136 -14.88 -16.59 -10.49
N GLY A 137 -13.81 -15.85 -10.86
CA GLY A 137 -12.74 -15.46 -9.94
C GLY A 137 -13.26 -14.71 -8.73
N GLY A 138 -14.08 -13.68 -8.94
CA GLY A 138 -14.69 -12.90 -7.85
C GLY A 138 -15.64 -13.71 -6.98
N GLN A 139 -16.40 -14.63 -7.55
CA GLN A 139 -17.26 -15.53 -6.78
C GLN A 139 -16.43 -16.48 -5.90
N ARG A 140 -15.34 -17.05 -6.41
CA ARG A 140 -14.41 -17.86 -5.58
C ARG A 140 -13.82 -17.06 -4.44
N GLN A 141 -13.44 -15.81 -4.68
CA GLN A 141 -12.94 -14.91 -3.65
C GLN A 141 -13.99 -14.63 -2.57
N ARG A 142 -15.24 -14.30 -2.95
CA ARG A 142 -16.34 -14.09 -2.00
C ARG A 142 -16.56 -15.35 -1.14
N VAL A 143 -16.46 -16.54 -1.71
CA VAL A 143 -16.54 -17.79 -0.94
C VAL A 143 -15.37 -17.94 0.03
N ALA A 144 -14.14 -17.58 -0.35
CA ALA A 144 -12.99 -17.61 0.54
C ALA A 144 -13.13 -16.63 1.71
N LEU A 145 -13.63 -15.42 1.43
CA LEU A 145 -14.00 -14.44 2.47
C LEU A 145 -15.09 -14.98 3.39
N GLY A 146 -16.10 -15.62 2.83
CA GLY A 146 -17.19 -16.25 3.60
C GLY A 146 -16.70 -17.29 4.61
N ARG A 147 -15.74 -18.12 4.22
CA ARG A 147 -15.08 -19.08 5.14
C ARG A 147 -14.43 -18.40 6.34
N ALA A 148 -13.87 -17.23 6.10
CA ALA A 148 -13.25 -16.44 7.16
C ALA A 148 -14.32 -15.77 8.05
N ILE A 149 -15.38 -15.22 7.46
CA ILE A 149 -16.49 -14.54 8.17
C ILE A 149 -17.24 -15.47 9.11
N VAL A 150 -17.63 -16.66 8.63
CA VAL A 150 -18.38 -17.62 9.45
C VAL A 150 -17.64 -18.05 10.71
N ARG A 151 -16.31 -17.92 10.70
CA ARG A 151 -15.46 -18.28 11.83
C ARG A 151 -15.56 -17.30 12.99
N LYS A 152 -16.03 -16.06 12.76
CA LYS A 152 -16.08 -14.96 13.74
C LYS A 152 -14.76 -14.81 14.49
N ALA A 153 -13.66 -14.72 13.73
CA ALA A 153 -12.33 -14.54 14.25
C ALA A 153 -12.11 -13.11 14.72
N ASP A 154 -11.24 -12.91 15.71
CA ASP A 154 -10.88 -11.59 16.22
C ASP A 154 -9.99 -10.83 15.25
N VAL A 155 -9.16 -11.56 14.47
CA VAL A 155 -8.21 -11.00 13.52
C VAL A 155 -8.39 -11.63 12.14
N PHE A 156 -8.44 -10.80 11.11
CA PHE A 156 -8.51 -11.18 9.71
C PHE A 156 -7.16 -10.97 9.03
N LEU A 157 -6.62 -12.01 8.42
CA LEU A 157 -5.39 -11.98 7.65
C LEU A 157 -5.68 -12.24 6.17
N MET A 158 -5.18 -11.40 5.27
CA MET A 158 -5.43 -11.52 3.83
C MET A 158 -4.09 -11.44 3.07
N ASP A 159 -3.68 -12.55 2.44
CA ASP A 159 -2.45 -12.66 1.65
C ASP A 159 -2.76 -12.47 0.17
N GLU A 160 -2.57 -11.26 -0.36
CA GLU A 160 -2.81 -10.84 -1.75
C GLU A 160 -4.17 -11.32 -2.34
N PRO A 161 -5.30 -11.11 -1.67
CA PRO A 161 -6.55 -11.74 -2.06
C PRO A 161 -7.11 -11.25 -3.40
N LEU A 162 -6.66 -10.10 -3.93
CA LEU A 162 -7.14 -9.52 -5.19
C LEU A 162 -6.21 -9.75 -6.38
N SER A 163 -5.01 -10.33 -6.18
CA SER A 163 -3.96 -10.43 -7.20
C SER A 163 -4.38 -11.23 -8.45
N ASN A 164 -5.27 -12.21 -8.30
CA ASN A 164 -5.73 -13.08 -9.38
C ASN A 164 -6.99 -12.58 -10.10
N LEU A 165 -7.40 -11.32 -9.89
CA LEU A 165 -8.58 -10.73 -10.52
C LEU A 165 -8.18 -9.76 -11.63
N ASP A 166 -9.05 -9.66 -12.65
CA ASP A 166 -8.95 -8.59 -13.66
C ASP A 166 -9.16 -7.19 -13.04
N ALA A 167 -8.72 -6.14 -13.74
CA ALA A 167 -8.72 -4.77 -13.24
C ALA A 167 -10.12 -4.28 -12.81
N LYS A 168 -11.16 -4.56 -13.63
CA LYS A 168 -12.53 -4.13 -13.33
C LYS A 168 -13.07 -4.78 -12.07
N LEU A 169 -12.88 -6.10 -11.96
CA LEU A 169 -13.34 -6.87 -10.81
C LEU A 169 -12.55 -6.51 -9.54
N ARG A 170 -11.25 -6.21 -9.68
CA ARG A 170 -10.41 -5.75 -8.56
C ARG A 170 -10.92 -4.44 -7.95
N ILE A 171 -11.31 -3.46 -8.79
CA ILE A 171 -11.91 -2.20 -8.30
C ILE A 171 -13.20 -2.47 -7.51
N GLN A 172 -14.09 -3.30 -8.06
CA GLN A 172 -15.33 -3.67 -7.39
C GLN A 172 -15.07 -4.37 -6.05
N MET A 173 -14.21 -5.39 -6.04
CA MET A 173 -13.92 -6.18 -4.85
C MET A 173 -13.21 -5.38 -3.76
N ARG A 174 -12.37 -4.40 -4.12
CA ARG A 174 -11.76 -3.47 -3.18
C ARG A 174 -12.82 -2.68 -2.40
N SER A 175 -13.82 -2.12 -3.11
CA SER A 175 -14.95 -1.43 -2.49
C SER A 175 -15.74 -2.36 -1.55
N GLU A 176 -15.96 -3.61 -1.96
CA GLU A 176 -16.66 -4.61 -1.14
C GLU A 176 -15.88 -4.98 0.13
N LEU A 177 -14.54 -5.11 0.05
CA LEU A 177 -13.70 -5.36 1.22
C LEU A 177 -13.75 -4.24 2.25
N ILE A 178 -13.74 -2.97 1.79
CA ILE A 178 -13.88 -1.81 2.67
C ILE A 178 -15.24 -1.84 3.40
N LYS A 179 -16.33 -2.07 2.67
CA LYS A 179 -17.68 -2.18 3.26
C LYS A 179 -17.76 -3.34 4.27
N LEU A 180 -17.16 -4.49 3.90
CA LEU A 180 -17.11 -5.67 4.74
C LEU A 180 -16.37 -5.39 6.05
N HIS A 181 -15.17 -4.82 5.98
CA HIS A 181 -14.40 -4.45 7.16
C HIS A 181 -15.20 -3.53 8.10
N ARG A 182 -15.82 -2.46 7.55
CA ARG A 182 -16.66 -1.54 8.33
C ARG A 182 -17.84 -2.24 9.03
N ARG A 183 -18.43 -3.25 8.39
CA ARG A 183 -19.54 -4.03 8.94
C ARG A 183 -19.10 -5.01 10.03
N MET A 184 -17.92 -5.63 9.82
CA MET A 184 -17.42 -6.66 10.72
C MET A 184 -16.72 -6.09 11.94
N GLU A 185 -16.20 -4.87 11.86
CA GLU A 185 -15.44 -4.21 12.94
C GLU A 185 -14.34 -5.11 13.53
N THR A 186 -13.61 -5.83 12.68
CA THR A 186 -12.52 -6.75 13.07
C THR A 186 -11.16 -6.18 12.67
N THR A 187 -10.15 -6.43 13.48
CA THR A 187 -8.77 -6.05 13.15
C THR A 187 -8.33 -6.83 11.92
N THR A 188 -7.87 -6.12 10.88
CA THR A 188 -7.55 -6.70 9.58
C THR A 188 -6.12 -6.37 9.19
N ILE A 189 -5.35 -7.40 8.78
CA ILE A 189 -4.03 -7.24 8.18
C ILE A 189 -4.10 -7.75 6.75
N TYR A 190 -3.77 -6.88 5.82
CA TYR A 190 -3.86 -7.11 4.38
C TYR A 190 -2.49 -6.97 3.74
N VAL A 191 -2.09 -7.95 2.95
CA VAL A 191 -0.84 -7.93 2.18
C VAL A 191 -1.15 -7.67 0.72
N THR A 192 -0.42 -6.77 0.11
CA THR A 192 -0.49 -6.49 -1.33
C THR A 192 0.85 -5.99 -1.88
N HIS A 193 1.01 -6.07 -3.19
CA HIS A 193 2.05 -5.34 -3.93
C HIS A 193 1.47 -4.15 -4.71
N ASP A 194 0.13 -3.97 -4.69
CA ASP A 194 -0.59 -2.89 -5.37
C ASP A 194 -0.71 -1.68 -4.42
N GLN A 195 -0.01 -0.59 -4.77
CA GLN A 195 -0.05 0.66 -4.00
C GLN A 195 -1.45 1.30 -3.96
N THR A 196 -2.27 1.12 -5.02
CA THR A 196 -3.62 1.67 -5.06
C THR A 196 -4.51 0.99 -4.03
N GLU A 197 -4.34 -0.33 -3.84
CA GLU A 197 -5.04 -1.06 -2.77
C GLU A 197 -4.63 -0.51 -1.40
N ALA A 198 -3.31 -0.36 -1.16
CA ALA A 198 -2.80 0.17 0.10
C ALA A 198 -3.34 1.59 0.39
N MET A 199 -3.23 2.50 -0.58
CA MET A 199 -3.66 3.89 -0.45
C MET A 199 -5.16 4.07 -0.23
N THR A 200 -5.99 3.14 -0.75
CA THR A 200 -7.46 3.29 -0.70
C THR A 200 -8.15 2.55 0.43
N MET A 201 -7.53 1.49 0.97
CA MET A 201 -8.17 0.63 1.98
C MET A 201 -7.58 0.81 3.38
N ALA A 202 -6.32 1.20 3.51
CA ALA A 202 -5.61 1.19 4.78
C ALA A 202 -6.05 2.31 5.74
N SER A 203 -6.16 1.99 7.03
CA SER A 203 -6.07 2.98 8.11
C SER A 203 -4.62 3.44 8.26
N ARG A 204 -3.68 2.49 8.29
CA ARG A 204 -2.22 2.69 8.21
C ARG A 204 -1.60 1.70 7.23
N ILE A 205 -0.53 2.16 6.58
CA ILE A 205 0.29 1.38 5.66
C ILE A 205 1.63 1.10 6.33
N VAL A 206 2.12 -0.12 6.16
CA VAL A 206 3.48 -0.52 6.48
C VAL A 206 4.20 -0.76 5.16
N VAL A 207 5.08 0.15 4.78
CA VAL A 207 5.92 0.01 3.57
C VAL A 207 7.14 -0.82 3.92
N MET A 208 7.37 -1.91 3.18
CA MET A 208 8.46 -2.85 3.43
C MET A 208 9.39 -2.97 2.24
N SER A 209 10.69 -3.08 2.50
CA SER A 209 11.71 -3.36 1.49
C SER A 209 12.83 -4.21 2.09
N LYS A 210 13.26 -5.25 1.38
CA LYS A 210 14.41 -6.12 1.76
C LYS A 210 14.35 -6.63 3.21
N GLY A 211 13.14 -6.94 3.70
CA GLY A 211 12.92 -7.42 5.07
C GLY A 211 12.79 -6.33 6.14
N TYR A 212 12.99 -5.07 5.81
CA TYR A 212 12.90 -3.94 6.72
C TYR A 212 11.61 -3.16 6.53
N VAL A 213 11.07 -2.63 7.62
CA VAL A 213 10.05 -1.59 7.59
C VAL A 213 10.71 -0.27 7.19
N GLN A 214 10.23 0.34 6.11
CA GLN A 214 10.71 1.62 5.62
C GLN A 214 9.95 2.80 6.22
N GLN A 215 8.63 2.64 6.34
CA GLN A 215 7.76 3.64 6.96
C GLN A 215 6.45 3.01 7.40
N ILE A 216 5.89 3.51 8.49
CA ILE A 216 4.53 3.23 8.96
C ILE A 216 3.80 4.56 9.07
N GLY A 217 2.61 4.68 8.50
CA GLY A 217 1.81 5.89 8.61
C GLY A 217 0.46 5.75 7.90
N THR A 218 -0.37 6.78 7.99
CA THR A 218 -1.60 6.88 7.22
C THR A 218 -1.27 7.01 5.72
N PRO A 219 -2.19 6.66 4.81
CA PRO A 219 -1.97 6.87 3.36
C PRO A 219 -1.51 8.29 3.02
N LYS A 220 -2.11 9.30 3.67
CA LYS A 220 -1.74 10.71 3.47
C LYS A 220 -0.30 10.99 3.89
N GLU A 221 0.13 10.54 5.06
CA GLU A 221 1.50 10.74 5.56
C GLU A 221 2.53 10.07 4.66
N ILE A 222 2.30 8.79 4.28
CA ILE A 222 3.19 8.03 3.39
C ILE A 222 3.38 8.73 2.04
N TYR A 223 2.30 9.32 1.49
CA TYR A 223 2.34 10.01 0.22
C TYR A 223 3.00 11.38 0.30
N SER A 224 2.58 12.20 1.29
CA SER A 224 2.99 13.59 1.39
C SER A 224 4.33 13.80 2.12
N LYS A 225 4.72 12.86 2.99
CA LYS A 225 5.94 12.93 3.82
C LYS A 225 6.67 11.59 3.79
N PRO A 226 7.20 11.17 2.63
CA PRO A 226 7.94 9.91 2.55
C PRO A 226 9.21 9.98 3.40
N ALA A 227 9.47 8.94 4.19
CA ALA A 227 10.63 8.89 5.08
C ALA A 227 11.98 8.79 4.34
N ASN A 228 11.96 8.27 3.11
CA ASN A 228 13.17 8.10 2.28
C ASN A 228 12.83 8.02 0.79
N LYS A 229 13.87 8.04 -0.06
CA LYS A 229 13.75 7.96 -1.52
C LYS A 229 13.03 6.68 -1.98
N PHE A 230 13.24 5.56 -1.27
CA PHE A 230 12.53 4.32 -1.60
C PHE A 230 11.01 4.48 -1.47
N VAL A 231 10.52 4.99 -0.33
CA VAL A 231 9.07 5.20 -0.11
C VAL A 231 8.52 6.19 -1.14
N ALA A 232 9.24 7.29 -1.39
CA ALA A 232 8.85 8.31 -2.36
C ALA A 232 8.73 7.77 -3.79
N SER A 233 9.64 6.87 -4.19
CA SER A 233 9.63 6.23 -5.51
C SER A 233 8.62 5.09 -5.63
N PHE A 234 8.39 4.37 -4.53
CA PHE A 234 7.49 3.22 -4.54
C PHE A 234 6.02 3.64 -4.47
N ILE A 235 5.70 4.73 -3.75
CA ILE A 235 4.33 5.23 -3.56
C ILE A 235 4.05 6.40 -4.51
N GLY A 236 3.09 6.21 -5.39
CA GLY A 236 2.66 7.16 -6.43
C GLY A 236 2.79 6.56 -7.84
N SER A 237 1.83 6.88 -8.72
CA SER A 237 1.84 6.46 -10.12
C SER A 237 1.38 7.64 -10.99
N PRO A 238 2.32 8.23 -11.73
CA PRO A 238 3.75 7.95 -11.79
C PRO A 238 4.52 8.19 -10.48
N ALA A 239 5.74 7.68 -10.37
CA ALA A 239 6.62 7.86 -9.20
C ALA A 239 7.08 9.33 -9.05
N MET A 240 7.55 9.69 -7.85
CA MET A 240 8.17 11.00 -7.60
C MET A 240 9.37 11.23 -8.52
N ASN A 241 9.50 12.44 -9.07
CA ASN A 241 10.69 12.88 -9.79
C ASN A 241 11.83 13.17 -8.82
N PHE A 242 13.04 12.81 -9.19
CA PHE A 242 14.25 13.08 -8.41
C PHE A 242 15.26 13.85 -9.25
N PHE A 243 15.70 15.00 -8.72
CA PHE A 243 16.70 15.85 -9.33
C PHE A 243 17.92 15.92 -8.40
N SER A 244 19.09 15.51 -8.91
CA SER A 244 20.34 15.60 -8.17
C SER A 244 20.90 17.01 -8.30
N GLY A 245 21.32 17.60 -7.18
CA GLY A 245 21.84 18.95 -7.13
C GLY A 245 22.58 19.24 -5.83
N LYS A 246 22.72 20.53 -5.50
CA LYS A 246 23.35 21.01 -4.27
C LYS A 246 22.52 22.11 -3.63
N ILE A 247 22.76 22.34 -2.36
CA ILE A 247 22.25 23.54 -1.69
C ILE A 247 23.32 24.65 -1.80
N GLU A 248 22.95 25.78 -2.40
CA GLU A 248 23.79 26.97 -2.52
C GLU A 248 22.98 28.21 -2.18
N ASN A 249 23.45 29.00 -1.19
CA ASN A 249 22.77 30.20 -0.69
C ASN A 249 21.30 29.95 -0.26
N GLY A 250 21.05 28.80 0.37
CA GLY A 250 19.72 28.41 0.84
C GLY A 250 18.75 28.01 -0.27
N ARG A 251 19.24 27.67 -1.47
CA ARG A 251 18.46 27.24 -2.64
C ARG A 251 18.97 25.90 -3.13
N PHE A 252 18.10 25.14 -3.75
CA PHE A 252 18.52 23.96 -4.52
C PHE A 252 18.95 24.37 -5.92
N VAL A 253 20.17 24.01 -6.29
CA VAL A 253 20.76 24.36 -7.60
C VAL A 253 21.24 23.09 -8.31
N ALA A 254 20.86 22.94 -9.60
CA ALA A 254 21.30 21.86 -10.47
C ALA A 254 21.27 22.32 -11.92
N ASN A 255 22.45 22.52 -12.55
CA ASN A 255 22.58 23.11 -13.86
C ASN A 255 21.83 24.46 -13.97
N ASP A 256 20.75 24.52 -14.78
CA ASP A 256 19.87 25.67 -14.95
C ASP A 256 18.63 25.63 -14.04
N LEU A 257 18.52 24.63 -13.17
CA LEU A 257 17.46 24.50 -12.20
C LEU A 257 17.85 25.23 -10.90
N ASP A 258 17.02 26.17 -10.47
CA ASP A 258 17.22 26.98 -9.28
C ASP A 258 15.88 27.09 -8.53
N VAL A 259 15.77 26.37 -7.40
CA VAL A 259 14.55 26.22 -6.64
C VAL A 259 14.69 26.82 -5.24
N TYR A 260 13.78 27.68 -4.86
CA TYR A 260 13.66 28.16 -3.47
C TYR A 260 13.32 26.99 -2.54
N LEU A 261 14.03 26.91 -1.42
CA LEU A 261 13.70 25.95 -0.37
C LEU A 261 12.85 26.63 0.72
N PRO A 262 11.88 25.91 1.30
CA PRO A 262 10.94 26.46 2.29
C PRO A 262 11.69 27.01 3.53
N LYS A 263 11.38 28.24 3.92
CA LYS A 263 12.01 28.88 5.10
C LYS A 263 11.78 28.16 6.41
N GLU A 264 10.69 27.42 6.51
CA GLU A 264 10.38 26.60 7.69
C GLU A 264 11.44 25.53 7.99
N HIS A 265 12.26 25.17 7.01
CA HIS A 265 13.36 24.19 7.08
C HIS A 265 14.76 24.83 7.09
N GLU A 266 14.88 26.15 7.37
CA GLU A 266 16.12 26.91 7.29
C GLU A 266 17.28 26.27 8.11
N ASP A 267 16.99 25.72 9.28
CA ASP A 267 18.00 25.05 10.11
C ASP A 267 18.59 23.79 9.46
N VAL A 268 17.76 23.03 8.75
CA VAL A 268 18.20 21.85 8.00
C VAL A 268 18.97 22.30 6.77
N ILE A 269 18.45 23.26 6.03
CA ILE A 269 19.05 23.82 4.82
C ILE A 269 20.47 24.30 5.09
N LYS A 270 20.68 25.07 6.18
CA LYS A 270 22.02 25.55 6.59
C LYS A 270 23.03 24.43 6.88
N LYS A 271 22.59 23.30 7.44
CA LYS A 271 23.45 22.12 7.69
C LYS A 271 23.91 21.42 6.42
N TYR A 272 23.16 21.59 5.34
CA TYR A 272 23.42 20.98 4.02
C TYR A 272 23.98 21.98 3.01
N GLU A 273 24.29 23.20 3.40
CA GLU A 273 24.93 24.21 2.54
C GLU A 273 26.22 23.66 1.90
N GLY A 274 26.30 23.74 0.57
CA GLY A 274 27.38 23.21 -0.24
C GLY A 274 27.38 21.68 -0.45
N LYS A 275 26.46 20.93 0.17
CA LYS A 275 26.37 19.48 0.03
C LYS A 275 25.47 19.07 -1.13
N SER A 276 25.74 17.87 -1.67
CA SER A 276 24.86 17.20 -2.63
C SER A 276 23.61 16.68 -1.94
N VAL A 277 22.48 16.91 -2.58
CA VAL A 277 21.16 16.49 -2.14
C VAL A 277 20.31 16.11 -3.35
N THR A 278 19.24 15.36 -3.11
CA THR A 278 18.24 15.06 -4.14
C THR A 278 16.93 15.78 -3.85
N LEU A 279 16.46 16.57 -4.81
CA LEU A 279 15.15 17.22 -4.77
C LEU A 279 14.09 16.25 -5.32
N GLY A 280 13.04 15.98 -4.56
CA GLY A 280 11.88 15.20 -4.94
C GLY A 280 10.68 16.08 -5.24
N ILE A 281 10.04 15.86 -6.40
CA ILE A 281 8.81 16.56 -6.80
C ILE A 281 7.81 15.56 -7.35
N ARG A 282 6.57 15.55 -6.84
CA ARG A 282 5.51 14.70 -7.36
C ARG A 282 5.13 15.11 -8.78
N PRO A 283 4.76 14.15 -9.68
CA PRO A 283 4.40 14.45 -11.06
C PRO A 283 3.28 15.48 -11.22
N GLU A 284 2.29 15.46 -10.34
CA GLU A 284 1.15 16.41 -10.34
C GLU A 284 1.53 17.82 -9.82
N GLU A 285 2.69 17.98 -9.21
CA GLU A 285 3.18 19.28 -8.74
C GLU A 285 4.09 19.95 -9.81
N LEU A 286 4.47 19.25 -10.88
CA LEU A 286 5.06 19.85 -12.08
C LEU A 286 3.95 20.40 -12.97
N ARG A 287 3.51 21.64 -12.71
CA ARG A 287 2.32 22.24 -13.33
C ARG A 287 2.69 23.11 -14.53
N LEU A 288 1.97 22.96 -15.63
CA LEU A 288 2.16 23.81 -16.81
C LEU A 288 1.64 25.22 -16.54
N VAL A 289 2.49 26.24 -16.75
CA VAL A 289 2.14 27.65 -16.51
C VAL A 289 0.92 28.07 -17.34
N ASP A 290 0.82 27.61 -18.60
CA ASP A 290 -0.25 27.98 -19.53
C ASP A 290 -1.63 27.46 -19.11
N PHE A 291 -1.69 26.39 -18.32
CA PHE A 291 -2.94 25.71 -17.99
C PHE A 291 -3.33 25.84 -16.51
N ASP A 292 -2.40 26.20 -15.65
CA ASP A 292 -2.65 26.39 -14.22
C ASP A 292 -2.61 27.86 -13.85
N LYS A 293 -3.75 28.38 -13.37
CA LYS A 293 -3.91 29.78 -12.93
C LYS A 293 -3.65 29.98 -11.43
N GLU A 294 -3.36 28.91 -10.69
CA GLU A 294 -3.10 28.99 -9.26
C GLU A 294 -1.79 29.74 -9.00
N GLU A 295 -1.82 30.74 -8.13
CA GLU A 295 -0.63 31.48 -7.70
C GLU A 295 -0.12 30.91 -6.38
N PHE A 296 1.18 30.66 -6.29
CA PHE A 296 1.82 30.17 -5.07
C PHE A 296 2.63 31.29 -4.42
N THR A 297 2.77 31.23 -3.10
CA THR A 297 3.54 32.22 -2.33
C THR A 297 5.02 32.16 -2.68
N GLU A 298 5.54 30.93 -2.89
CA GLU A 298 6.92 30.66 -3.30
C GLU A 298 6.88 29.71 -4.49
N THR A 299 7.18 30.22 -5.68
CA THR A 299 7.11 29.47 -6.95
C THR A 299 8.49 29.29 -7.53
N ALA A 300 8.85 28.05 -7.87
CA ALA A 300 9.97 27.77 -8.75
C ALA A 300 9.48 27.65 -10.21
N HIS A 301 10.22 28.24 -11.13
CA HIS A 301 9.98 28.13 -12.58
C HIS A 301 11.09 27.32 -13.22
N MET A 302 10.72 26.42 -14.13
CA MET A 302 11.65 25.57 -14.86
C MET A 302 11.12 25.26 -16.26
N LYS A 303 11.99 24.81 -17.15
CA LYS A 303 11.59 24.36 -18.49
C LYS A 303 11.63 22.85 -18.56
N MET A 304 10.58 22.27 -19.12
CA MET A 304 10.49 20.84 -19.40
C MET A 304 10.54 20.63 -20.92
N HIS A 305 11.49 19.80 -21.34
CA HIS A 305 11.50 19.27 -22.70
C HIS A 305 10.74 17.95 -22.71
N VAL A 306 9.63 17.89 -23.46
CA VAL A 306 8.74 16.73 -23.54
C VAL A 306 9.14 15.86 -24.73
N GLU A 307 9.33 14.56 -24.47
CA GLU A 307 9.66 13.55 -25.47
C GLU A 307 8.42 12.72 -25.86
N VAL A 308 7.55 12.42 -24.89
CA VAL A 308 6.33 11.61 -25.08
C VAL A 308 5.19 12.17 -24.25
N SER A 309 4.02 12.27 -24.87
CA SER A 309 2.75 12.61 -24.21
C SER A 309 1.80 11.43 -24.27
N GLU A 310 1.33 10.95 -23.11
CA GLU A 310 0.38 9.85 -22.98
C GLU A 310 -0.98 10.40 -22.54
N LEU A 311 -2.02 10.22 -23.36
CA LEU A 311 -3.40 10.61 -22.99
C LEU A 311 -4.08 9.47 -22.23
N LEU A 312 -4.50 9.72 -20.99
CA LEU A 312 -5.27 8.82 -20.13
C LEU A 312 -6.67 9.38 -19.84
N GLY A 313 -7.46 9.57 -20.88
CA GLY A 313 -8.81 10.08 -20.80
C GLY A 313 -8.86 11.60 -20.58
N HIS A 314 -8.85 12.07 -19.35
CA HIS A 314 -8.90 13.50 -18.99
C HIS A 314 -7.57 14.03 -18.43
N GLU A 315 -6.55 13.20 -18.38
CA GLU A 315 -5.23 13.56 -17.91
C GLU A 315 -4.15 13.16 -18.93
N TYR A 316 -3.09 13.97 -19.00
CA TYR A 316 -1.87 13.63 -19.74
C TYR A 316 -0.74 13.29 -18.79
N ILE A 317 0.06 12.30 -19.16
CA ILE A 317 1.38 12.06 -18.56
C ILE A 317 2.42 12.48 -19.58
N LEU A 318 3.23 13.48 -19.22
CA LEU A 318 4.29 14.02 -20.04
C LEU A 318 5.62 13.43 -19.57
N HIS A 319 6.30 12.70 -20.43
CA HIS A 319 7.64 12.17 -20.19
C HIS A 319 8.67 13.02 -20.91
N GLY A 320 9.75 13.36 -20.21
CA GLY A 320 10.79 14.21 -20.79
C GLY A 320 11.92 14.50 -19.81
N SER A 321 12.47 15.71 -19.88
CA SER A 321 13.56 16.13 -19.01
C SER A 321 13.42 17.59 -18.56
N ILE A 322 13.94 17.85 -17.36
CA ILE A 322 14.14 19.17 -16.78
C ILE A 322 15.62 19.28 -16.43
N SER A 323 16.30 20.31 -16.90
CA SER A 323 17.75 20.51 -16.65
C SER A 323 18.62 19.31 -17.05
N GLY A 324 18.21 18.58 -18.11
CA GLY A 324 18.88 17.36 -18.58
C GLY A 324 18.64 16.11 -17.71
N GLN A 325 17.81 16.19 -16.67
CA GLN A 325 17.43 15.07 -15.82
C GLN A 325 16.01 14.60 -16.16
N LYS A 326 15.77 13.30 -16.15
CA LYS A 326 14.46 12.73 -16.45
C LYS A 326 13.36 13.29 -15.54
N ALA A 327 12.25 13.67 -16.17
CA ALA A 327 11.08 14.19 -15.48
C ALA A 327 9.79 13.64 -16.07
N VAL A 328 8.79 13.44 -15.20
CA VAL A 328 7.43 13.07 -15.57
C VAL A 328 6.49 14.07 -14.94
N SER A 329 5.65 14.73 -15.75
CA SER A 329 4.57 15.59 -15.27
C SER A 329 3.23 14.91 -15.51
N LYS A 330 2.32 15.05 -14.56
CA LYS A 330 0.94 14.59 -14.66
C LYS A 330 0.02 15.78 -14.61
N ILE A 331 -0.67 16.06 -15.71
CA ILE A 331 -1.47 17.24 -15.88
C ILE A 331 -2.95 16.89 -16.15
N ASN A 332 -3.83 17.72 -15.63
CA ASN A 332 -5.25 17.61 -15.87
C ASN A 332 -5.69 18.82 -16.71
N VAL A 333 -5.83 18.62 -18.01
CA VAL A 333 -6.12 19.69 -18.97
C VAL A 333 -7.25 19.27 -19.92
N ASP A 334 -7.92 20.28 -20.48
CA ASP A 334 -8.89 20.06 -21.53
C ASP A 334 -8.17 19.53 -22.78
N VAL A 335 -8.51 18.32 -23.20
CA VAL A 335 -7.87 17.59 -24.30
C VAL A 335 -7.89 18.41 -25.59
N ASP A 336 -8.95 19.17 -25.84
CA ASP A 336 -9.09 19.98 -27.04
C ASP A 336 -8.18 21.23 -27.05
N LYS A 337 -7.59 21.57 -25.90
CA LYS A 337 -6.71 22.74 -25.74
C LYS A 337 -5.23 22.37 -25.62
N PHE A 338 -4.92 21.09 -25.47
CA PHE A 338 -3.55 20.63 -25.33
C PHE A 338 -2.90 20.37 -26.69
N ASP A 339 -1.79 21.04 -26.98
CA ASP A 339 -1.03 20.85 -28.20
C ASP A 339 0.02 19.76 -28.02
N GLU A 340 -0.26 18.54 -28.47
CA GLU A 340 0.62 17.39 -28.38
C GLU A 340 1.90 17.54 -29.23
N SER A 341 1.94 18.50 -30.17
CA SER A 341 3.12 18.77 -31.02
C SER A 341 4.17 19.63 -30.33
N ARG A 342 3.78 20.31 -29.26
CA ARG A 342 4.67 21.19 -28.51
C ARG A 342 5.63 20.33 -27.64
N ILE A 343 6.91 20.61 -27.74
CA ILE A 343 7.99 19.86 -27.07
C ILE A 343 8.60 20.60 -25.87
N GLU A 344 8.32 21.88 -25.68
CA GLU A 344 8.84 22.68 -24.57
C GLU A 344 7.71 23.37 -23.82
N TYR A 345 7.72 23.20 -22.50
CA TYR A 345 6.73 23.80 -21.60
C TYR A 345 7.40 24.52 -20.44
N ASP A 346 6.86 25.68 -20.07
CA ASP A 346 7.19 26.34 -18.82
C ASP A 346 6.42 25.68 -17.68
N ILE A 347 7.16 25.18 -16.70
CA ILE A 347 6.65 24.50 -15.51
C ILE A 347 6.78 25.41 -14.31
N LYS A 348 5.75 25.40 -13.44
CA LYS A 348 5.81 25.99 -12.11
C LYS A 348 5.60 24.93 -11.04
N VAL A 349 6.24 25.11 -9.89
CA VAL A 349 6.18 24.23 -8.72
C VAL A 349 5.94 25.05 -7.46
N ASP A 350 5.04 24.61 -6.61
CA ASP A 350 4.89 25.13 -5.26
C ASP A 350 6.05 24.62 -4.38
N ALA A 351 6.89 25.52 -3.91
CA ALA A 351 8.06 25.19 -3.08
C ALA A 351 7.67 24.49 -1.76
N SER A 352 6.44 24.67 -1.28
CA SER A 352 5.95 23.96 -0.09
C SER A 352 5.62 22.47 -0.33
N LYS A 353 5.63 22.02 -1.59
CA LYS A 353 5.30 20.64 -2.01
C LYS A 353 6.50 19.79 -2.42
N ILE A 354 7.69 20.36 -2.31
CA ILE A 354 8.92 19.63 -2.59
C ILE A 354 9.37 18.83 -1.37
N THR A 355 10.18 17.81 -1.61
CA THR A 355 10.84 17.02 -0.57
C THR A 355 12.33 17.01 -0.85
N LEU A 356 13.15 17.14 0.16
CA LEU A 356 14.60 17.07 0.02
C LEU A 356 15.14 15.80 0.67
N PHE A 357 16.03 15.10 0.00
CA PHE A 357 16.65 13.86 0.48
C PHE A 357 18.16 14.01 0.58
N ASP A 358 18.72 13.42 1.61
CA ASP A 358 20.16 13.22 1.75
C ASP A 358 20.66 12.23 0.67
N ASP A 359 21.76 12.56 -0.01
CA ASP A 359 22.28 11.72 -1.10
C ASP A 359 23.00 10.45 -0.61
N GLU A 360 23.52 10.44 0.64
CA GLU A 360 24.25 9.31 1.21
C GLU A 360 23.32 8.33 1.92
N THR A 361 22.39 8.85 2.73
CA THR A 361 21.48 8.02 3.53
C THR A 361 20.17 7.72 2.83
N GLU A 362 19.82 8.47 1.78
CA GLU A 362 18.54 8.47 1.09
C GLU A 362 17.34 8.85 1.98
N GLU A 363 17.58 9.30 3.21
CA GLU A 363 16.54 9.74 4.13
C GLU A 363 15.99 11.13 3.74
N SER A 364 14.71 11.34 4.02
CA SER A 364 14.06 12.65 3.84
C SER A 364 14.62 13.63 4.85
N LEU A 365 14.98 14.81 4.39
CA LEU A 365 15.42 15.93 5.23
C LEU A 365 14.24 16.75 5.74
N PHE A 366 13.15 16.82 4.93
CA PHE A 366 11.86 17.40 5.26
C PHE A 366 10.80 17.01 4.22
#